data_a03945d7c07e95ed10c9a2cf75fe4b21
#
_entry.id   a03945d7c07e95ed10c9a2cf75fe4b21
#
_cell.length_a   1.000
_cell.length_b   1.000
_cell.length_c   1.000
_cell.angle_alpha   90.00
_cell.angle_beta   90.00
_cell.angle_gamma   90.00
#
_symmetry.space_group_name_H-M   'P 1'
#
loop_
_entity.id
_entity.type
_entity.pdbx_description
1 polymer ?
#
loop_
_entity_poly.entity_id
_entity_poly.type
_entity_poly.pdbx_seq_one_letter_code
_entity_poly.pdbx_strand_id
1 'polypeptide(L)'
;MKEIVLDTETTGISVKEGHRIVEIGCIELENLIPTKKQFHCYLNPERKVSEAAFKVHGYSDNFLSKQKKFSQISKEFLEFVKDKKLIIHNAEFDLSHLNNELNLIGEQKLKNEIIDTLILARNKYPGSQSSLDALCKRFRIDDSRRVTHTALIDCELLTKVYINLIDQREPTLDFQNNESQDYKSSTPGYNYYKKIIKPTPEEASKHKEYLKKNLKNNNFN
;
A
#
# COMPACT_ATOMS: atom_id res chain seq x y z
N MET A 1 -8.57 -2.63 -9.44
CA MET A 1 -7.31 -2.10 -10.00
C MET A 1 -6.18 -2.89 -9.36
N LYS A 2 -5.18 -3.33 -10.13
CA LYS A 2 -4.05 -4.09 -9.58
C LYS A 2 -2.82 -3.20 -9.47
N GLU A 3 -2.16 -3.27 -8.33
CA GLU A 3 -0.97 -2.51 -7.99
C GLU A 3 0.09 -3.47 -7.42
N ILE A 4 1.35 -3.08 -7.52
CA ILE A 4 2.47 -3.83 -6.95
C ILE A 4 3.21 -2.94 -5.98
N VAL A 5 3.29 -3.36 -4.73
CA VAL A 5 4.25 -2.80 -3.77
C VAL A 5 5.59 -3.46 -4.04
N LEU A 6 6.63 -2.67 -4.23
CA LEU A 6 7.96 -3.12 -4.61
C LEU A 6 9.02 -2.48 -3.71
N ASP A 7 10.01 -3.26 -3.35
CA ASP A 7 11.20 -2.84 -2.63
C ASP A 7 12.41 -3.67 -3.08
N THR A 8 13.62 -3.11 -2.98
CA THR A 8 14.86 -3.79 -3.37
C THR A 8 15.96 -3.58 -2.35
N GLU A 9 16.77 -4.64 -2.10
CA GLU A 9 18.04 -4.52 -1.41
C GLU A 9 19.19 -4.57 -2.42
N THR A 10 20.27 -3.84 -2.11
CA THR A 10 21.38 -3.64 -3.05
C THR A 10 22.74 -3.79 -2.39
N THR A 11 23.80 -3.95 -3.20
CA THR A 11 25.18 -3.99 -2.70
C THR A 11 25.69 -2.63 -2.21
N GLY A 12 24.93 -1.55 -2.39
CA GLY A 12 25.27 -0.19 -2.00
C GLY A 12 24.41 0.85 -2.75
N ILE A 13 24.63 2.13 -2.51
CA ILE A 13 23.69 3.20 -2.83
C ILE A 13 23.68 3.58 -4.32
N SER A 14 24.85 3.68 -4.96
CA SER A 14 24.97 4.34 -6.25
C SER A 14 25.18 3.37 -7.41
N VAL A 15 24.24 3.37 -8.37
CA VAL A 15 24.36 2.63 -9.64
C VAL A 15 25.63 3.07 -10.41
N LYS A 16 26.04 4.37 -10.31
CA LYS A 16 27.23 4.89 -10.98
C LYS A 16 28.52 4.26 -10.46
N GLU A 17 28.51 3.78 -9.20
CA GLU A 17 29.61 3.02 -8.59
C GLU A 17 29.52 1.51 -8.90
N GLY A 18 28.57 1.14 -9.77
CA GLY A 18 28.35 -0.23 -10.21
C GLY A 18 27.60 -1.09 -9.19
N HIS A 19 26.91 -0.49 -8.20
CA HIS A 19 26.11 -1.27 -7.25
C HIS A 19 24.95 -1.97 -7.94
N ARG A 20 24.62 -3.17 -7.45
CA ARG A 20 23.71 -4.13 -8.07
C ARG A 20 22.64 -4.56 -7.05
N ILE A 21 21.52 -5.06 -7.54
CA ILE A 21 20.44 -5.62 -6.72
C ILE A 21 20.85 -6.97 -6.14
N VAL A 22 20.51 -7.22 -4.88
CA VAL A 22 20.70 -8.49 -4.16
C VAL A 22 19.40 -9.16 -3.74
N GLU A 23 18.29 -8.39 -3.62
CA GLU A 23 16.97 -8.92 -3.32
C GLU A 23 15.91 -8.07 -4.01
N ILE A 24 14.84 -8.70 -4.49
CA ILE A 24 13.63 -8.04 -4.98
C ILE A 24 12.44 -8.62 -4.24
N GLY A 25 11.63 -7.76 -3.64
CA GLY A 25 10.34 -8.08 -3.04
C GLY A 25 9.22 -7.36 -3.78
N CYS A 26 8.14 -8.09 -4.09
CA CYS A 26 6.93 -7.51 -4.66
C CYS A 26 5.68 -8.18 -4.06
N ILE A 27 4.67 -7.37 -3.73
CA ILE A 27 3.36 -7.84 -3.26
C ILE A 27 2.27 -7.26 -4.16
N GLU A 28 1.42 -8.12 -4.73
CA GLU A 28 0.27 -7.67 -5.52
C GLU A 28 -0.86 -7.23 -4.60
N LEU A 29 -1.40 -6.03 -4.86
CA LEU A 29 -2.63 -5.54 -4.28
C LEU A 29 -3.74 -5.57 -5.33
N GLU A 30 -4.95 -5.90 -4.91
CA GLU A 30 -6.16 -5.73 -5.69
C GLU A 30 -7.16 -4.90 -4.88
N ASN A 31 -7.46 -3.70 -5.38
CA ASN A 31 -8.28 -2.72 -4.66
C ASN A 31 -7.77 -2.46 -3.23
N LEU A 32 -6.45 -2.24 -3.10
CA LEU A 32 -5.71 -2.00 -1.86
C LEU A 32 -5.65 -3.19 -0.88
N ILE A 33 -6.16 -4.34 -1.26
CA ILE A 33 -6.10 -5.56 -0.44
C ILE A 33 -4.96 -6.43 -0.96
N PRO A 34 -3.99 -6.84 -0.10
CA PRO A 34 -2.95 -7.76 -0.50
C PRO A 34 -3.54 -9.06 -1.03
N THR A 35 -3.11 -9.48 -2.21
CA THR A 35 -3.44 -10.80 -2.74
C THR A 35 -2.42 -11.83 -2.21
N LYS A 36 -2.63 -13.12 -2.54
CA LYS A 36 -1.63 -14.16 -2.22
C LYS A 36 -0.47 -14.18 -3.22
N LYS A 37 -0.50 -13.31 -4.25
CA LYS A 37 0.53 -13.25 -5.27
C LYS A 37 1.66 -12.33 -4.83
N GLN A 38 2.86 -12.87 -4.82
CA GLN A 38 4.09 -12.16 -4.51
C GLN A 38 5.19 -12.64 -5.45
N PHE A 39 6.15 -11.76 -5.70
CA PHE A 39 7.41 -12.10 -6.34
C PHE A 39 8.53 -11.81 -5.35
N HIS A 40 9.37 -12.81 -5.09
CA HIS A 40 10.48 -12.66 -4.16
C HIS A 40 11.66 -13.47 -4.65
N CYS A 41 12.82 -12.84 -4.73
CA CYS A 41 14.06 -13.55 -5.07
C CYS A 41 15.29 -12.86 -4.51
N TYR A 42 16.28 -13.67 -4.14
CA TYR A 42 17.66 -13.23 -3.91
C TYR A 42 18.45 -13.33 -5.20
N LEU A 43 19.39 -12.42 -5.38
CA LEU A 43 20.15 -12.31 -6.62
C LEU A 43 21.67 -12.38 -6.36
N ASN A 44 22.37 -13.01 -7.27
CA ASN A 44 23.82 -12.90 -7.34
C ASN A 44 24.20 -11.59 -8.06
N PRO A 45 24.74 -10.60 -7.33
CA PRO A 45 25.10 -9.31 -7.90
C PRO A 45 26.39 -9.34 -8.72
N GLU A 46 27.10 -10.47 -8.76
CA GLU A 46 28.43 -10.65 -9.42
C GLU A 46 29.48 -9.64 -8.92
N ARG A 47 29.30 -9.12 -7.71
CA ARG A 47 30.23 -8.22 -7.01
C ARG A 47 30.09 -8.37 -5.50
N LYS A 48 31.05 -7.80 -4.77
CA LYS A 48 31.01 -7.78 -3.31
C LYS A 48 29.98 -6.78 -2.79
N VAL A 49 29.36 -7.13 -1.69
CA VAL A 49 28.47 -6.26 -0.91
C VAL A 49 29.34 -5.27 -0.12
N SER A 50 28.96 -4.01 -0.08
CA SER A 50 29.62 -3.03 0.79
C SER A 50 29.35 -3.32 2.27
N GLU A 51 30.25 -2.96 3.17
CA GLU A 51 30.01 -3.14 4.61
C GLU A 51 28.76 -2.42 5.11
N ALA A 52 28.46 -1.26 4.53
CA ALA A 52 27.29 -0.50 4.87
C ALA A 52 25.99 -1.24 4.50
N ALA A 53 25.92 -1.78 3.29
CA ALA A 53 24.78 -2.57 2.83
C ALA A 53 24.64 -3.88 3.62
N PHE A 54 25.75 -4.57 3.90
CA PHE A 54 25.75 -5.77 4.73
C PHE A 54 25.17 -5.52 6.13
N LYS A 55 25.49 -4.39 6.75
CA LYS A 55 24.92 -4.00 8.06
C LYS A 55 23.39 -3.79 7.99
N VAL A 56 22.85 -3.44 6.83
CA VAL A 56 21.41 -3.17 6.64
C VAL A 56 20.66 -4.50 6.45
N HIS A 57 21.02 -5.29 5.43
CA HIS A 57 20.26 -6.49 5.04
C HIS A 57 20.88 -7.83 5.51
N GLY A 58 22.17 -7.85 5.86
CA GLY A 58 22.84 -9.03 6.42
C GLY A 58 23.20 -10.13 5.43
N TYR A 59 23.06 -9.94 4.11
CA TYR A 59 23.37 -10.99 3.11
C TYR A 59 24.87 -11.05 2.79
N SER A 60 25.48 -12.20 3.05
CA SER A 60 26.89 -12.42 2.77
C SER A 60 27.15 -12.71 1.29
N ASP A 61 28.37 -12.36 0.82
CA ASP A 61 28.81 -12.68 -0.54
C ASP A 61 28.70 -14.19 -0.86
N ASN A 62 29.00 -15.06 0.13
CA ASN A 62 28.87 -16.50 -0.03
C ASN A 62 27.43 -16.98 -0.23
N PHE A 63 26.47 -16.35 0.43
CA PHE A 63 25.05 -16.62 0.24
C PHE A 63 24.60 -16.17 -1.15
N LEU A 64 24.93 -14.94 -1.53
CA LEU A 64 24.50 -14.32 -2.78
C LEU A 64 25.13 -14.96 -4.02
N SER A 65 26.37 -15.43 -3.93
CA SER A 65 27.05 -16.11 -5.05
C SER A 65 26.34 -17.37 -5.54
N LYS A 66 25.52 -17.99 -4.70
CA LYS A 66 24.73 -19.20 -5.01
C LYS A 66 23.34 -18.90 -5.60
N GLN A 67 22.96 -17.62 -5.65
CA GLN A 67 21.65 -17.21 -6.14
C GLN A 67 21.64 -17.05 -7.66
N LYS A 68 20.43 -16.94 -8.23
CA LYS A 68 20.25 -16.66 -9.65
C LYS A 68 20.73 -15.23 -9.98
N LYS A 69 21.20 -15.03 -11.20
CA LYS A 69 21.48 -13.69 -11.73
C LYS A 69 20.18 -13.02 -12.16
N PHE A 70 20.16 -11.68 -12.21
CA PHE A 70 18.99 -10.93 -12.67
C PHE A 70 18.52 -11.37 -14.07
N SER A 71 19.44 -11.64 -14.99
CA SER A 71 19.13 -12.14 -16.34
C SER A 71 18.29 -13.43 -16.37
N GLN A 72 18.39 -14.26 -15.34
CA GLN A 72 17.67 -15.54 -15.26
C GLN A 72 16.23 -15.38 -14.74
N ILE A 73 15.94 -14.26 -14.04
CA ILE A 73 14.61 -14.00 -13.44
C ILE A 73 13.87 -12.83 -14.12
N SER A 74 14.55 -12.08 -14.98
CA SER A 74 14.05 -10.85 -15.57
C SER A 74 12.70 -11.01 -16.27
N LYS A 75 12.51 -12.10 -17.01
CA LYS A 75 11.24 -12.37 -17.72
C LYS A 75 10.09 -12.59 -16.75
N GLU A 76 10.30 -13.35 -15.68
CA GLU A 76 9.30 -13.60 -14.65
C GLU A 76 8.96 -12.31 -13.89
N PHE A 77 9.98 -11.51 -13.54
CA PHE A 77 9.81 -10.21 -12.92
C PHE A 77 9.01 -9.26 -13.80
N LEU A 78 9.39 -9.09 -15.07
CA LEU A 78 8.70 -8.21 -16.01
C LEU A 78 7.24 -8.62 -16.23
N GLU A 79 6.95 -9.92 -16.33
CA GLU A 79 5.57 -10.40 -16.44
C GLU A 79 4.77 -10.14 -15.16
N PHE A 80 5.42 -10.26 -13.98
CA PHE A 80 4.76 -9.98 -12.71
C PHE A 80 4.35 -8.51 -12.55
N VAL A 81 5.21 -7.56 -12.96
CA VAL A 81 4.96 -6.11 -12.83
C VAL A 81 4.20 -5.51 -14.02
N LYS A 82 4.03 -6.25 -15.11
CA LYS A 82 3.43 -5.79 -16.37
C LYS A 82 2.10 -5.08 -16.15
N ASP A 83 1.94 -3.91 -16.80
CA ASP A 83 0.71 -3.10 -16.83
C ASP A 83 0.12 -2.73 -15.45
N LYS A 84 0.90 -2.86 -14.38
CA LYS A 84 0.46 -2.53 -13.02
C LYS A 84 1.17 -1.27 -12.52
N LYS A 85 0.52 -0.52 -11.64
CA LYS A 85 1.16 0.58 -10.94
C LYS A 85 2.16 0.03 -9.93
N LEU A 86 3.32 0.67 -9.81
CA LEU A 86 4.32 0.32 -8.81
C LEU A 86 4.29 1.32 -7.66
N ILE A 87 4.17 0.81 -6.46
CA ILE A 87 4.16 1.57 -5.22
C ILE A 87 5.50 1.32 -4.56
N ILE A 88 6.32 2.36 -4.42
CA ILE A 88 7.69 2.27 -3.96
C ILE A 88 7.96 3.40 -2.96
N HIS A 89 8.81 3.18 -1.98
CA HIS A 89 9.22 4.20 -1.03
C HIS A 89 10.60 4.77 -1.38
N ASN A 90 10.67 6.02 -1.86
CA ASN A 90 11.84 6.61 -2.48
C ASN A 90 12.18 5.96 -3.84
N ALA A 91 11.19 6.00 -4.73
CA ALA A 91 11.16 5.23 -5.98
C ALA A 91 12.36 5.46 -6.90
N GLU A 92 13.00 6.64 -6.86
CA GLU A 92 14.19 6.94 -7.67
C GLU A 92 15.31 5.92 -7.41
N PHE A 93 15.49 5.51 -6.15
CA PHE A 93 16.52 4.56 -5.76
C PHE A 93 16.29 3.20 -6.43
N ASP A 94 15.15 2.56 -6.20
CA ASP A 94 14.84 1.23 -6.73
C ASP A 94 14.77 1.21 -8.25
N LEU A 95 14.11 2.22 -8.84
CA LEU A 95 14.01 2.33 -10.29
C LEU A 95 15.36 2.53 -10.97
N SER A 96 16.30 3.26 -10.35
CA SER A 96 17.64 3.42 -10.89
C SER A 96 18.37 2.08 -10.97
N HIS A 97 18.29 1.26 -9.93
CA HIS A 97 18.90 -0.07 -9.89
C HIS A 97 18.20 -1.05 -10.83
N LEU A 98 16.87 -1.13 -10.82
CA LEU A 98 16.09 -2.00 -11.71
C LEU A 98 16.33 -1.67 -13.19
N ASN A 99 16.30 -0.39 -13.54
CA ASN A 99 16.56 0.05 -14.92
C ASN A 99 18.02 -0.20 -15.34
N ASN A 100 18.97 -0.14 -14.41
CA ASN A 100 20.34 -0.52 -14.69
C ASN A 100 20.47 -2.04 -14.95
N GLU A 101 19.84 -2.87 -14.13
CA GLU A 101 19.83 -4.32 -14.35
C GLU A 101 19.20 -4.68 -15.71
N LEU A 102 18.09 -4.05 -16.07
CA LEU A 102 17.43 -4.23 -17.36
C LEU A 102 18.34 -3.79 -18.53
N ASN A 103 18.99 -2.63 -18.39
CA ASN A 103 19.91 -2.14 -19.41
C ASN A 103 21.11 -3.08 -19.64
N LEU A 104 21.65 -3.69 -18.56
CA LEU A 104 22.76 -4.64 -18.64
C LEU A 104 22.43 -5.92 -19.43
N ILE A 105 21.15 -6.27 -19.51
CA ILE A 105 20.67 -7.44 -20.27
C ILE A 105 20.02 -7.05 -21.62
N GLY A 106 20.07 -5.76 -22.00
CA GLY A 106 19.52 -5.26 -23.27
C GLY A 106 18.00 -5.08 -23.29
N GLU A 107 17.35 -5.10 -22.12
CA GLU A 107 15.90 -4.89 -21.98
C GLU A 107 15.56 -3.41 -21.83
N GLN A 108 14.30 -3.06 -22.14
CA GLN A 108 13.81 -1.70 -21.98
C GLN A 108 13.58 -1.35 -20.51
N LYS A 109 13.71 -0.06 -20.18
CA LYS A 109 13.35 0.46 -18.86
C LYS A 109 11.89 0.21 -18.53
N LEU A 110 11.56 0.11 -17.25
CA LEU A 110 10.20 0.04 -16.76
C LEU A 110 9.40 1.27 -17.21
N LYS A 111 8.17 1.04 -17.70
CA LYS A 111 7.24 2.09 -18.16
C LYS A 111 5.99 2.20 -17.27
N ASN A 112 5.99 1.50 -16.16
CA ASN A 112 4.89 1.48 -15.23
C ASN A 112 4.59 2.87 -14.66
N GLU A 113 3.34 3.13 -14.34
CA GLU A 113 2.97 4.27 -13.49
C GLU A 113 3.56 4.05 -12.09
N ILE A 114 4.21 5.07 -11.54
CA ILE A 114 4.91 5.00 -10.26
C ILE A 114 4.20 5.86 -9.22
N ILE A 115 3.97 5.29 -8.05
CA ILE A 115 3.52 6.00 -6.85
C ILE A 115 4.67 5.99 -5.85
N ASP A 116 5.32 7.13 -5.65
CA ASP A 116 6.36 7.29 -4.63
C ASP A 116 5.73 7.70 -3.29
N THR A 117 5.72 6.77 -2.35
CA THR A 117 5.12 6.98 -1.02
C THR A 117 5.92 7.96 -0.16
N LEU A 118 7.23 8.17 -0.44
CA LEU A 118 8.02 9.20 0.22
C LEU A 118 7.52 10.61 -0.17
N ILE A 119 7.23 10.82 -1.46
CA ILE A 119 6.65 12.08 -1.94
C ILE A 119 5.26 12.28 -1.37
N LEU A 120 4.40 11.25 -1.36
CA LEU A 120 3.08 11.31 -0.75
C LEU A 120 3.16 11.69 0.73
N ALA A 121 4.07 11.05 1.49
CA ALA A 121 4.26 11.33 2.91
C ALA A 121 4.73 12.76 3.18
N ARG A 122 5.68 13.27 2.39
CA ARG A 122 6.19 14.65 2.51
C ARG A 122 5.13 15.69 2.22
N ASN A 123 4.28 15.44 1.21
CA ASN A 123 3.18 16.33 0.86
C ASN A 123 2.11 16.34 1.96
N LYS A 124 1.79 15.17 2.53
CA LYS A 124 0.77 15.04 3.57
C LYS A 124 1.22 15.54 4.94
N TYR A 125 2.51 15.39 5.25
CA TYR A 125 3.11 15.74 6.56
C TYR A 125 4.37 16.58 6.37
N PRO A 126 4.26 17.82 5.87
CA PRO A 126 5.43 18.68 5.62
C PRO A 126 6.22 18.91 6.91
N GLY A 127 7.55 18.84 6.79
CA GLY A 127 8.46 19.02 7.92
C GLY A 127 8.61 17.82 8.87
N SER A 128 7.87 16.72 8.63
CA SER A 128 7.98 15.50 9.45
C SER A 128 8.96 14.50 8.83
N GLN A 129 9.50 13.61 9.67
CA GLN A 129 10.26 12.46 9.19
C GLN A 129 9.35 11.54 8.36
N SER A 130 9.85 11.14 7.19
CA SER A 130 9.08 10.39 6.20
C SER A 130 9.76 9.08 5.79
N SER A 131 10.74 8.57 6.57
CA SER A 131 11.27 7.22 6.39
C SER A 131 10.19 6.16 6.65
N LEU A 132 10.34 4.97 6.10
CA LEU A 132 9.38 3.87 6.32
C LEU A 132 9.18 3.61 7.83
N ASP A 133 10.26 3.58 8.63
CA ASP A 133 10.21 3.43 10.09
C ASP A 133 9.42 4.55 10.77
N ALA A 134 9.66 5.80 10.35
CA ALA A 134 8.94 6.95 10.91
C ALA A 134 7.45 6.90 10.59
N LEU A 135 7.09 6.43 9.39
CA LEU A 135 5.69 6.24 8.98
C LEU A 135 5.04 5.07 9.70
N CYS A 136 5.75 3.94 9.89
CA CYS A 136 5.27 2.82 10.71
C CYS A 136 4.95 3.28 12.14
N LYS A 137 5.85 4.02 12.78
CA LYS A 137 5.62 4.60 14.12
C LYS A 137 4.42 5.55 14.14
N ARG A 138 4.31 6.44 13.14
CA ARG A 138 3.19 7.40 13.02
C ARG A 138 1.84 6.70 12.91
N PHE A 139 1.76 5.66 12.10
CA PHE A 139 0.53 4.91 11.87
C PHE A 139 0.31 3.75 12.86
N ARG A 140 1.23 3.57 13.84
CA ARG A 140 1.20 2.49 14.82
C ARG A 140 1.16 1.10 14.15
N ILE A 141 1.93 0.96 13.08
CA ILE A 141 2.13 -0.31 12.38
C ILE A 141 3.20 -1.07 13.15
N ASP A 142 2.90 -2.33 13.48
CA ASP A 142 3.86 -3.23 14.12
C ASP A 142 4.96 -3.61 13.13
N ASP A 143 6.19 -3.21 13.43
CA ASP A 143 7.42 -3.47 12.70
C ASP A 143 8.38 -4.42 13.44
N SER A 144 7.93 -5.07 14.51
CA SER A 144 8.73 -5.94 15.38
C SER A 144 9.40 -7.11 14.64
N ARG A 145 8.84 -7.53 13.52
CA ARG A 145 9.41 -8.59 12.65
C ARG A 145 10.60 -8.12 11.81
N ARG A 146 10.84 -6.81 11.72
CA ARG A 146 11.92 -6.21 10.94
C ARG A 146 13.21 -6.12 11.75
N VAL A 147 13.83 -7.26 12.02
CA VAL A 147 15.14 -7.34 12.71
C VAL A 147 16.27 -6.86 11.78
N THR A 148 16.18 -7.18 10.50
CA THR A 148 17.03 -6.71 9.40
C THR A 148 16.12 -6.26 8.26
N HIS A 149 16.65 -5.39 7.38
CA HIS A 149 15.94 -5.01 6.18
C HIS A 149 15.87 -6.20 5.22
N THR A 150 14.68 -6.55 4.78
CA THR A 150 14.42 -7.51 3.72
C THR A 150 13.34 -6.95 2.81
N ALA A 151 13.53 -7.02 1.51
CA ALA A 151 12.63 -6.41 0.55
C ALA A 151 11.17 -6.88 0.71
N LEU A 152 10.93 -8.14 1.06
CA LEU A 152 9.57 -8.64 1.23
C LEU A 152 8.89 -8.11 2.50
N ILE A 153 9.61 -8.04 3.63
CA ILE A 153 9.04 -7.46 4.88
C ILE A 153 8.79 -5.97 4.69
N ASP A 154 9.69 -5.27 4.00
CA ASP A 154 9.53 -3.85 3.71
C ASP A 154 8.33 -3.60 2.79
N CYS A 155 8.06 -4.47 1.82
CA CYS A 155 6.81 -4.45 1.04
C CYS A 155 5.55 -4.67 1.91
N GLU A 156 5.59 -5.57 2.91
CA GLU A 156 4.46 -5.78 3.84
C GLU A 156 4.18 -4.52 4.67
N LEU A 157 5.23 -3.88 5.20
CA LEU A 157 5.12 -2.64 5.96
C LEU A 157 4.66 -1.48 5.07
N LEU A 158 5.27 -1.36 3.89
CA LEU A 158 4.94 -0.32 2.93
C LEU A 158 3.48 -0.42 2.46
N THR A 159 2.95 -1.62 2.29
CA THR A 159 1.54 -1.84 1.98
C THR A 159 0.63 -1.19 3.02
N LYS A 160 0.89 -1.43 4.30
CA LYS A 160 0.11 -0.84 5.40
C LYS A 160 0.29 0.68 5.46
N VAL A 161 1.51 1.17 5.26
CA VAL A 161 1.81 2.60 5.21
C VAL A 161 1.07 3.27 4.05
N TYR A 162 1.11 2.69 2.85
CA TYR A 162 0.45 3.22 1.67
C TYR A 162 -1.06 3.38 1.87
N ILE A 163 -1.74 2.33 2.36
CA ILE A 163 -3.18 2.38 2.66
C ILE A 163 -3.51 3.51 3.65
N ASN A 164 -2.66 3.74 4.66
CA ASN A 164 -2.85 4.85 5.60
C ASN A 164 -2.53 6.22 5.00
N LEU A 165 -1.58 6.31 4.05
CA LEU A 165 -1.24 7.56 3.38
C LEU A 165 -2.36 8.07 2.47
N ILE A 166 -3.05 7.17 1.77
CA ILE A 166 -4.14 7.53 0.86
C ILE A 166 -5.49 7.71 1.55
N ASP A 167 -5.54 7.68 2.90
CA ASP A 167 -6.74 7.91 3.72
C ASP A 167 -7.95 7.02 3.43
N GLN A 168 -7.74 5.86 2.88
CA GLN A 168 -8.84 4.89 2.70
C GLN A 168 -9.20 4.15 4.00
N ARG A 169 -9.18 4.88 5.12
CA ARG A 169 -9.92 4.48 6.30
C ARG A 169 -11.34 4.94 6.09
N GLU A 170 -12.29 4.01 5.98
CA GLU A 170 -13.74 4.20 5.90
C GLU A 170 -14.19 5.50 5.20
N PRO A 171 -15.05 5.46 4.20
CA PRO A 171 -15.54 6.68 3.56
C PRO A 171 -16.12 7.57 4.65
N THR A 172 -15.43 8.64 5.01
CA THR A 172 -16.03 9.72 5.79
C THR A 172 -17.12 10.29 4.91
N LEU A 173 -18.37 10.14 5.35
CA LEU A 173 -19.49 10.84 4.73
C LEU A 173 -19.24 12.34 4.93
N ASP A 174 -18.72 12.97 3.89
CA ASP A 174 -18.54 14.43 3.89
C ASP A 174 -19.91 15.10 3.66
N PHE A 175 -20.53 15.53 4.74
CA PHE A 175 -21.81 16.24 4.71
C PHE A 175 -21.67 17.74 4.38
N GLN A 176 -20.44 18.25 4.13
CA GLN A 176 -20.21 19.68 4.01
C GLN A 176 -20.32 20.26 2.60
N ASN A 177 -20.48 19.47 1.54
CA ASN A 177 -20.52 19.96 0.16
C ASN A 177 -21.74 19.50 -0.64
N ASN A 178 -22.96 19.61 -0.08
CA ASN A 178 -24.19 19.52 -0.87
C ASN A 178 -24.93 20.84 -0.91
N GLU A 179 -24.29 21.91 -1.41
CA GLU A 179 -25.03 22.96 -2.09
C GLU A 179 -25.22 22.51 -3.55
N SER A 180 -26.45 22.09 -3.84
CA SER A 180 -27.13 22.08 -5.15
C SER A 180 -26.31 21.58 -6.36
N GLN A 181 -26.22 20.27 -6.53
CA GLN A 181 -26.25 19.68 -7.86
C GLN A 181 -27.51 18.81 -8.02
N ASP A 182 -28.44 19.31 -8.85
CA ASP A 182 -29.60 18.57 -9.32
C ASP A 182 -29.14 17.27 -10.00
N TYR A 183 -29.07 16.17 -9.25
CA TYR A 183 -28.95 14.85 -9.83
C TYR A 183 -30.31 14.45 -10.43
N LYS A 184 -30.46 14.66 -11.73
CA LYS A 184 -31.44 13.90 -12.51
C LYS A 184 -31.00 12.43 -12.45
N SER A 185 -31.48 11.72 -11.45
CA SER A 185 -31.29 10.28 -11.32
C SER A 185 -32.16 9.56 -12.36
N SER A 186 -31.55 9.09 -13.43
CA SER A 186 -32.12 8.04 -14.29
C SER A 186 -31.78 6.66 -13.73
N THR A 187 -32.30 6.31 -12.58
CA THR A 187 -32.35 4.91 -12.11
C THR A 187 -33.74 4.35 -12.34
N PRO A 188 -33.88 3.11 -12.86
CA PRO A 188 -35.18 2.46 -13.00
C PRO A 188 -35.82 2.34 -11.61
N GLY A 189 -37.05 2.84 -11.49
CA GLY A 189 -37.74 3.01 -10.22
C GLY A 189 -37.94 1.72 -9.45
N TYR A 190 -37.20 1.58 -8.34
CA TYR A 190 -37.61 0.73 -7.25
C TYR A 190 -38.63 1.52 -6.41
N ASN A 191 -39.91 1.10 -6.49
CA ASN A 191 -40.97 1.66 -5.65
C ASN A 191 -40.76 1.21 -4.19
N TYR A 192 -40.01 1.98 -3.43
CA TYR A 192 -39.96 1.82 -1.98
C TYR A 192 -41.30 2.23 -1.40
N TYR A 193 -42.06 1.26 -0.89
CA TYR A 193 -43.24 1.29 -0.06
C TYR A 193 -44.07 2.62 -0.05
N LYS A 194 -45.12 2.60 -0.84
CA LYS A 194 -46.13 3.69 -0.86
C LYS A 194 -47.03 3.75 0.39
N LYS A 195 -46.95 2.80 1.31
CA LYS A 195 -47.86 2.71 2.47
C LYS A 195 -47.11 3.00 3.76
N ILE A 196 -47.31 4.18 4.30
CA ILE A 196 -46.91 4.54 5.65
C ILE A 196 -47.86 3.83 6.61
N ILE A 197 -47.38 2.86 7.38
CA ILE A 197 -48.16 2.23 8.45
C ILE A 197 -48.14 3.18 9.64
N LYS A 198 -49.28 3.74 9.98
CA LYS A 198 -49.45 4.55 11.20
C LYS A 198 -49.94 3.62 12.33
N PRO A 199 -49.41 3.75 13.56
CA PRO A 199 -49.90 3.01 14.70
C PRO A 199 -51.36 3.35 14.99
N THR A 200 -52.10 2.40 15.47
CA THR A 200 -53.47 2.64 15.95
C THR A 200 -53.44 3.49 17.24
N PRO A 201 -54.55 4.19 17.56
CA PRO A 201 -54.60 4.99 18.81
C PRO A 201 -54.30 4.14 20.06
N GLU A 202 -54.70 2.88 20.07
CA GLU A 202 -54.45 1.95 21.18
C GLU A 202 -52.95 1.59 21.28
N GLU A 203 -52.31 1.31 20.16
CA GLU A 203 -50.85 1.04 20.13
C GLU A 203 -50.03 2.25 20.57
N ALA A 204 -50.40 3.46 20.10
CA ALA A 204 -49.75 4.69 20.51
C ALA A 204 -49.93 4.98 22.01
N SER A 205 -51.11 4.65 22.60
CA SER A 205 -51.35 4.80 24.03
C SER A 205 -50.51 3.81 24.85
N LYS A 206 -50.49 2.53 24.49
CA LYS A 206 -49.66 1.50 25.12
C LYS A 206 -48.18 1.84 25.04
N HIS A 207 -47.75 2.41 23.92
CA HIS A 207 -46.35 2.82 23.74
C HIS A 207 -46.00 4.00 24.68
N LYS A 208 -46.87 4.98 24.81
CA LYS A 208 -46.67 6.10 25.76
C LYS A 208 -46.63 5.61 27.22
N GLU A 209 -47.46 4.66 27.59
CA GLU A 209 -47.44 4.05 28.93
C GLU A 209 -46.13 3.29 29.19
N TYR A 210 -45.69 2.52 28.22
CA TYR A 210 -44.39 1.81 28.29
C TYR A 210 -43.22 2.79 28.48
N LEU A 211 -43.18 3.88 27.71
CA LEU A 211 -42.12 4.89 27.80
C LEU A 211 -42.15 5.57 29.20
N LYS A 212 -43.32 5.92 29.73
CA LYS A 212 -43.45 6.49 31.09
C LYS A 212 -42.95 5.55 32.19
N LYS A 213 -43.19 4.24 32.02
CA LYS A 213 -42.85 3.23 33.05
C LYS A 213 -41.37 2.83 33.03
N ASN A 214 -40.73 2.83 31.87
CA ASN A 214 -39.40 2.23 31.67
C ASN A 214 -38.26 3.25 31.37
N LEU A 215 -38.60 4.51 31.07
CA LEU A 215 -37.58 5.55 30.81
C LEU A 215 -37.63 6.62 31.92
N LYS A 216 -36.48 6.81 32.60
CA LYS A 216 -36.36 7.83 33.66
C LYS A 216 -36.39 9.28 33.14
N ASN A 217 -35.95 9.50 31.89
CA ASN A 217 -36.05 10.80 31.21
C ASN A 217 -36.60 10.56 29.80
N ASN A 218 -37.81 11.02 29.52
CA ASN A 218 -38.33 11.00 28.16
C ASN A 218 -38.65 12.45 27.74
N ASN A 219 -38.08 12.89 26.65
CA ASN A 219 -38.31 14.22 26.06
C ASN A 219 -39.38 14.17 24.95
N PHE A 220 -40.22 13.16 24.93
CA PHE A 220 -41.32 13.04 23.98
C PHE A 220 -42.63 13.57 24.66
N ASN A 221 -42.91 14.85 24.43
CA ASN A 221 -44.23 15.45 24.71
C ASN A 221 -45.17 15.21 23.54
#